data_130e28ca1b12a1bd1d0e616c4ab7d6b8
#
_entry.id   130e28ca1b12a1bd1d0e616c4ab7d6b8
#
_cell.length_a   1.000
_cell.length_b   1.000
_cell.length_c   1.000
_cell.angle_alpha   90.00
_cell.angle_beta   90.00
_cell.angle_gamma   90.00
#
_symmetry.space_group_name_H-M   'P 1'
#
loop_
_entity.id
_entity.type
_entity.pdbx_description
1 polymer ?
#
loop_
_entity_poly.entity_id
_entity_poly.type
_entity_poly.pdbx_seq_one_letter_code
_entity_poly.pdbx_strand_id
1 'polypeptide(L)'
;MTLKRSILLVDDEVSILRTLRMVFEHEGYDVATAENSVQALAMLTKNGHFDAVITDLNMEKEDIGLEVARAAMNCKPKPAIVVCTGFASANNTRAALDIGIDYMAYKPVELEDLISALNRLISRYRDSGEK
;
A
#
# COMPACT_ATOMS: atom_id res chain seq x y z
N MET A 1 4.61 13.88 -21.69
CA MET A 1 3.60 12.86 -21.32
C MET A 1 3.81 12.39 -19.89
N THR A 2 2.76 12.38 -19.12
CA THR A 2 2.85 11.97 -17.72
C THR A 2 2.55 10.49 -17.61
N LEU A 3 3.48 9.74 -16.99
CA LEU A 3 3.25 8.34 -16.71
C LEU A 3 2.20 8.20 -15.61
N LYS A 4 1.34 7.21 -15.77
CA LYS A 4 0.37 6.91 -14.72
C LYS A 4 1.10 6.44 -13.47
N ARG A 5 0.55 6.81 -12.32
CA ARG A 5 1.02 6.30 -11.05
C ARG A 5 0.44 4.92 -10.83
N SER A 6 1.26 4.01 -10.36
CA SER A 6 0.86 2.62 -10.15
C SER A 6 0.80 2.28 -8.68
N ILE A 7 -0.24 1.54 -8.29
CA ILE A 7 -0.38 1.12 -6.90
C ILE A 7 -0.71 -0.36 -6.83
N LEU A 8 -0.29 -0.97 -5.73
CA LEU A 8 -0.65 -2.34 -5.38
C LEU A 8 -1.57 -2.30 -4.17
N LEU A 9 -2.76 -2.88 -4.31
CA LEU A 9 -3.73 -3.01 -3.22
C LEU A 9 -3.72 -4.44 -2.72
N VAL A 10 -3.58 -4.62 -1.42
CA VAL A 10 -3.53 -5.96 -0.81
C VAL A 10 -4.57 -6.06 0.30
N ASP A 11 -5.54 -6.93 0.13
CA ASP A 11 -6.62 -7.16 1.10
C ASP A 11 -7.25 -8.51 0.80
N ASP A 12 -7.61 -9.27 1.82
CA ASP A 12 -8.23 -10.57 1.61
C ASP A 12 -9.75 -10.48 1.37
N GLU A 13 -10.33 -9.30 1.53
CA GLU A 13 -11.73 -9.08 1.20
C GLU A 13 -11.85 -8.62 -0.25
N VAL A 14 -12.27 -9.52 -1.11
CA VAL A 14 -12.33 -9.25 -2.55
C VAL A 14 -13.26 -8.08 -2.89
N SER A 15 -14.35 -7.94 -2.14
CA SER A 15 -15.28 -6.82 -2.37
C SER A 15 -14.62 -5.47 -2.09
N ILE A 16 -13.78 -5.40 -1.06
CA ILE A 16 -13.05 -4.18 -0.74
C ILE A 16 -12.02 -3.88 -1.83
N LEU A 17 -11.27 -4.89 -2.27
CA LEU A 17 -10.32 -4.71 -3.37
C LEU A 17 -11.01 -4.18 -4.62
N ARG A 18 -12.16 -4.73 -4.95
CA ARG A 18 -12.91 -4.31 -6.14
C ARG A 18 -13.33 -2.85 -6.04
N THR A 19 -13.85 -2.45 -4.89
CA THR A 19 -14.29 -1.08 -4.66
C THR A 19 -13.11 -0.11 -4.72
N LEU A 20 -12.03 -0.42 -4.02
CA LEU A 20 -10.84 0.43 -4.01
C LEU A 20 -10.23 0.54 -5.39
N ARG A 21 -10.19 -0.57 -6.13
CA ARG A 21 -9.67 -0.55 -7.49
C ARG A 21 -10.45 0.42 -8.36
N MET A 22 -11.78 0.36 -8.30
CA MET A 22 -12.63 1.27 -9.08
C MET A 22 -12.34 2.73 -8.72
N VAL A 23 -12.26 3.02 -7.42
CA VAL A 23 -12.02 4.38 -6.96
C VAL A 23 -10.67 4.90 -7.44
N PHE A 24 -9.61 4.12 -7.29
CA PHE A 24 -8.27 4.56 -7.68
C PHE A 24 -8.10 4.62 -9.19
N GLU A 25 -8.70 3.71 -9.93
CA GLU A 25 -8.68 3.81 -11.39
C GLU A 25 -9.38 5.08 -11.87
N HIS A 26 -10.48 5.45 -11.20
CA HIS A 26 -11.16 6.70 -11.52
C HIS A 26 -10.27 7.91 -11.24
N GLU A 27 -9.39 7.81 -10.26
CA GLU A 27 -8.43 8.87 -9.93
C GLU A 27 -7.22 8.89 -10.87
N GLY A 28 -7.16 7.97 -11.80
CA GLY A 28 -6.08 7.94 -12.79
C GLY A 28 -4.92 7.01 -12.48
N TYR A 29 -5.07 6.15 -11.48
CA TYR A 29 -4.01 5.19 -11.12
C TYR A 29 -4.11 3.92 -11.94
N ASP A 30 -2.95 3.31 -12.21
CA ASP A 30 -2.89 1.91 -12.61
C ASP A 30 -2.92 1.06 -11.35
N VAL A 31 -3.85 0.13 -11.25
CA VAL A 31 -4.07 -0.62 -10.02
C VAL A 31 -3.84 -2.10 -10.24
N ALA A 32 -2.98 -2.68 -9.41
CA ALA A 32 -2.83 -4.12 -9.29
C ALA A 32 -3.40 -4.54 -7.93
N THR A 33 -3.95 -5.74 -7.84
CA THR A 33 -4.54 -6.24 -6.60
C THR A 33 -3.95 -7.59 -6.23
N ALA A 34 -3.86 -7.84 -4.93
CA ALA A 34 -3.44 -9.11 -4.38
C ALA A 34 -4.37 -9.46 -3.21
N GLU A 35 -4.73 -10.73 -3.10
CA GLU A 35 -5.70 -11.18 -2.09
C GLU A 35 -5.04 -11.75 -0.84
N ASN A 36 -3.73 -11.89 -0.85
CA ASN A 36 -2.99 -12.42 0.28
C ASN A 36 -1.53 -12.01 0.16
N SER A 37 -0.75 -12.33 1.19
CA SER A 37 0.65 -11.93 1.22
C SER A 37 1.49 -12.63 0.15
N VAL A 38 1.18 -13.89 -0.15
CA VAL A 38 1.94 -14.64 -1.15
C VAL A 38 1.82 -13.96 -2.52
N GLN A 39 0.61 -13.60 -2.92
CA GLN A 39 0.39 -12.90 -4.17
C GLN A 39 1.09 -11.53 -4.16
N ALA A 40 0.97 -10.81 -3.06
CA ALA A 40 1.59 -9.49 -2.94
C ALA A 40 3.11 -9.58 -3.07
N LEU A 41 3.74 -10.51 -2.37
CA LEU A 41 5.19 -10.68 -2.42
C LEU A 41 5.66 -11.06 -3.83
N ALA A 42 4.90 -11.91 -4.51
CA ALA A 42 5.22 -12.27 -5.88
C ALA A 42 5.16 -11.06 -6.81
N MET A 43 4.16 -10.22 -6.64
CA MET A 43 4.01 -9.02 -7.47
C MET A 43 5.10 -8.00 -7.21
N LEU A 44 5.49 -7.82 -5.95
CA LEU A 44 6.58 -6.92 -5.59
C LEU A 44 7.92 -7.40 -6.17
N THR A 45 8.11 -8.70 -6.24
CA THR A 45 9.34 -9.28 -6.78
C THR A 45 9.38 -9.20 -8.30
N LYS A 46 8.27 -9.52 -8.97
CA LYS A 46 8.24 -9.64 -10.43
C LYS A 46 8.14 -8.32 -11.16
N ASN A 47 7.23 -7.46 -10.72
CA ASN A 47 6.91 -6.26 -11.48
C ASN A 47 7.85 -5.11 -11.22
N GLY A 48 8.60 -5.19 -10.17
CA GLY A 48 9.69 -4.27 -9.92
C GLY A 48 9.32 -2.89 -9.43
N HIS A 49 8.19 -2.32 -9.83
CA HIS A 49 7.90 -0.95 -9.44
C HIS A 49 6.43 -0.65 -9.24
N PHE A 50 6.14 -0.14 -8.05
CA PHE A 50 4.87 0.49 -7.72
C PHE A 50 5.19 1.84 -7.08
N ASP A 51 4.37 2.83 -7.34
CA ASP A 51 4.50 4.13 -6.66
C ASP A 51 4.00 4.04 -5.22
N ALA A 52 3.05 3.17 -4.95
CA ALA A 52 2.54 2.96 -3.60
C ALA A 52 2.07 1.53 -3.41
N VAL A 53 2.13 1.08 -2.16
CA VAL A 53 1.57 -0.20 -1.74
C VAL A 53 0.63 0.08 -0.58
N ILE A 54 -0.61 -0.37 -0.71
CA ILE A 54 -1.62 -0.25 0.35
C ILE A 54 -1.98 -1.67 0.75
N THR A 55 -1.64 -2.06 1.96
CA THR A 55 -1.89 -3.41 2.44
C THR A 55 -2.73 -3.41 3.71
N ASP A 56 -3.65 -4.37 3.81
CA ASP A 56 -4.32 -4.67 5.05
C ASP A 56 -3.28 -5.27 6.01
N LEU A 57 -3.43 -5.00 7.29
CA LEU A 57 -2.52 -5.54 8.31
C LEU A 57 -2.79 -7.03 8.53
N ASN A 58 -4.05 -7.39 8.69
CA ASN A 58 -4.45 -8.76 8.97
C ASN A 58 -5.14 -9.37 7.76
N MET A 59 -4.66 -10.51 7.31
CA MET A 59 -5.21 -11.24 6.18
C MET A 59 -5.26 -12.73 6.52
N GLU A 60 -4.50 -13.57 5.79
CA GLU A 60 -4.46 -15.00 6.09
C GLU A 60 -3.84 -15.30 7.46
N LYS A 61 -3.06 -14.36 7.99
CA LYS A 61 -2.49 -14.44 9.34
C LYS A 61 -2.56 -13.06 9.96
N GLU A 62 -2.58 -13.02 11.28
CA GLU A 62 -2.52 -11.78 12.03
C GLU A 62 -1.21 -11.06 11.72
N ASP A 63 -1.29 -9.76 11.49
CA ASP A 63 -0.15 -8.87 11.24
C ASP A 63 0.68 -9.23 9.99
N ILE A 64 0.18 -10.11 9.12
CA ILE A 64 0.93 -10.54 7.94
C ILE A 64 1.20 -9.39 6.97
N GLY A 65 0.38 -8.34 7.02
CA GLY A 65 0.60 -7.14 6.20
C GLY A 65 1.94 -6.48 6.48
N LEU A 66 2.52 -6.68 7.66
CA LEU A 66 3.85 -6.15 7.95
C LEU A 66 4.93 -6.82 7.10
N GLU A 67 4.73 -8.09 6.74
CA GLU A 67 5.67 -8.77 5.83
C GLU A 67 5.60 -8.17 4.43
N VAL A 68 4.40 -7.81 3.99
CA VAL A 68 4.23 -7.10 2.72
C VAL A 68 4.94 -5.75 2.77
N ALA A 69 4.77 -5.03 3.88
CA ALA A 69 5.43 -3.72 4.07
C ALA A 69 6.95 -3.86 4.06
N ARG A 70 7.49 -4.89 4.71
CA ARG A 70 8.96 -5.12 4.71
C ARG A 70 9.46 -5.39 3.30
N ALA A 71 8.75 -6.21 2.54
CA ALA A 71 9.12 -6.49 1.16
C ALA A 71 9.10 -5.22 0.32
N ALA A 72 8.08 -4.39 0.51
CA ALA A 72 7.97 -3.12 -0.22
C ALA A 72 9.12 -2.18 0.13
N MET A 73 9.54 -2.16 1.39
CA MET A 73 10.69 -1.34 1.80
C MET A 73 11.97 -1.68 1.06
N ASN A 74 12.11 -2.93 0.63
CA ASN A 74 13.31 -3.39 -0.06
C ASN A 74 13.24 -3.17 -1.57
N CYS A 75 12.13 -2.72 -2.08
CA CYS A 75 12.00 -2.41 -3.51
C CYS A 75 12.76 -1.12 -3.85
N LYS A 76 13.29 -1.07 -5.06
CA LYS A 76 14.04 0.11 -5.54
C LYS A 76 13.53 0.49 -6.93
N PRO A 77 12.96 1.68 -7.08
CA PRO A 77 12.74 2.68 -6.02
C PRO A 77 11.69 2.21 -5.01
N LYS A 78 11.80 2.73 -3.79
CA LYS A 78 10.89 2.39 -2.70
C LYS A 78 9.53 3.04 -2.93
N PRO A 79 8.43 2.28 -2.84
CA PRO A 79 7.10 2.89 -2.94
C PRO A 79 6.69 3.56 -1.63
N ALA A 80 5.67 4.41 -1.71
CA ALA A 80 4.99 4.85 -0.50
C ALA A 80 4.26 3.63 0.09
N ILE A 81 4.30 3.47 1.40
CA ILE A 81 3.75 2.29 2.05
C ILE A 81 2.67 2.70 3.06
N VAL A 82 1.46 2.19 2.83
CA VAL A 82 0.30 2.43 3.69
C VAL A 82 -0.20 1.10 4.23
N VAL A 83 -0.39 1.02 5.53
CA VAL A 83 -0.97 -0.16 6.18
C VAL A 83 -2.33 0.21 6.76
N CYS A 84 -3.34 -0.58 6.45
CA CYS A 84 -4.71 -0.36 6.92
C CYS A 84 -5.05 -1.40 7.99
N THR A 85 -5.68 -0.95 9.07
CA THR A 85 -6.05 -1.86 10.14
C THR A 85 -7.36 -1.46 10.79
N GLY A 86 -8.18 -2.45 11.15
CA GLY A 86 -9.37 -2.24 11.97
C GLY A 86 -9.05 -2.29 13.46
N PHE A 87 -7.85 -2.73 13.81
CA PHE A 87 -7.45 -2.83 15.21
C PHE A 87 -5.94 -2.60 15.33
N ALA A 88 -5.59 -1.44 15.86
CA ALA A 88 -4.19 -1.12 16.12
C ALA A 88 -3.85 -1.44 17.58
N SER A 89 -2.77 -2.17 17.78
CA SER A 89 -2.21 -2.42 19.10
C SER A 89 -0.92 -1.65 19.24
N ALA A 90 -0.44 -1.50 20.48
CA ALA A 90 0.86 -0.88 20.71
C ALA A 90 1.98 -1.66 19.99
N ASN A 91 1.88 -2.98 20.02
CA ASN A 91 2.90 -3.84 19.42
C ASN A 91 2.93 -3.72 17.89
N ASN A 92 1.76 -3.80 17.23
CA ASN A 92 1.78 -3.74 15.76
C ASN A 92 2.05 -2.33 15.26
N THR A 93 1.65 -1.31 15.99
CA THR A 93 1.98 0.07 15.65
C THR A 93 3.48 0.31 15.75
N ARG A 94 4.12 -0.18 16.81
CA ARG A 94 5.57 -0.07 16.97
C ARG A 94 6.30 -0.81 15.85
N ALA A 95 5.85 -2.04 15.53
CA ALA A 95 6.45 -2.82 14.45
C ALA A 95 6.36 -2.08 13.11
N ALA A 96 5.21 -1.46 12.83
CA ALA A 96 5.03 -0.70 11.60
C ALA A 96 5.98 0.51 11.57
N LEU A 97 6.11 1.22 12.68
CA LEU A 97 7.04 2.34 12.78
C LEU A 97 8.48 1.90 12.58
N ASP A 98 8.87 0.76 13.15
CA ASP A 98 10.22 0.23 13.01
C ASP A 98 10.53 -0.14 11.56
N ILE A 99 9.55 -0.62 10.82
CA ILE A 99 9.70 -0.90 9.39
C ILE A 99 9.87 0.39 8.60
N GLY A 100 9.24 1.47 9.04
CA GLY A 100 9.30 2.76 8.38
C GLY A 100 8.20 2.99 7.37
N ILE A 101 7.00 2.48 7.66
CA ILE A 101 5.85 2.75 6.79
C ILE A 101 5.52 4.24 6.80
N ASP A 102 4.84 4.68 5.75
CA ASP A 102 4.55 6.11 5.58
C ASP A 102 3.25 6.55 6.23
N TYR A 103 2.28 5.64 6.33
CA TYR A 103 0.97 6.00 6.82
C TYR A 103 0.22 4.78 7.33
N MET A 104 -0.38 4.93 8.51
CA MET A 104 -1.25 3.89 9.07
C MET A 104 -2.69 4.39 8.98
N ALA A 105 -3.51 3.73 8.17
CA ALA A 105 -4.90 4.08 8.01
C ALA A 105 -5.76 3.18 8.90
N TYR A 106 -6.75 3.76 9.55
CA TYR A 106 -7.65 3.02 10.44
C TYR A 106 -8.98 2.78 9.74
N LYS A 107 -9.47 1.55 9.82
CA LYS A 107 -10.76 1.21 9.23
C LYS A 107 -11.91 1.68 10.13
N PRO A 108 -13.02 2.13 9.57
CA PRO A 108 -13.29 2.29 8.14
C PRO A 108 -12.50 3.43 7.53
N VAL A 109 -11.85 3.17 6.41
CA VAL A 109 -10.95 4.15 5.78
C VAL A 109 -11.77 5.23 5.09
N GLU A 110 -11.43 6.50 5.35
CA GLU A 110 -11.99 7.63 4.63
C GLU A 110 -11.25 7.73 3.29
N LEU A 111 -11.96 7.44 2.20
CA LEU A 111 -11.34 7.36 0.88
C LEU A 111 -10.70 8.68 0.44
N GLU A 112 -11.36 9.80 0.71
CA GLU A 112 -10.82 11.11 0.34
C GLU A 112 -9.49 11.38 1.05
N ASP A 113 -9.42 11.02 2.34
CA ASP A 113 -8.20 11.19 3.12
C ASP A 113 -7.09 10.29 2.59
N LEU A 114 -7.43 9.05 2.25
CA LEU A 114 -6.46 8.10 1.72
C LEU A 114 -5.92 8.57 0.38
N ILE A 115 -6.78 9.01 -0.53
CA ILE A 115 -6.38 9.52 -1.83
C ILE A 115 -5.47 10.72 -1.67
N SER A 116 -5.84 11.67 -0.80
CA SER A 116 -5.03 12.86 -0.56
C SER A 116 -3.65 12.50 0.01
N ALA A 117 -3.63 11.59 0.98
CA ALA A 117 -2.37 11.14 1.58
C ALA A 117 -1.47 10.48 0.54
N LEU A 118 -2.03 9.60 -0.29
CA LEU A 118 -1.26 8.94 -1.34
C LEU A 118 -0.70 9.92 -2.35
N ASN A 119 -1.51 10.86 -2.79
CA ASN A 119 -1.05 11.86 -3.75
C ASN A 119 0.13 12.65 -3.21
N ARG A 120 0.08 13.05 -1.94
CA ARG A 120 1.17 13.76 -1.31
C ARG A 120 2.42 12.89 -1.18
N LEU A 121 2.25 11.66 -0.73
CA LEU A 121 3.38 10.75 -0.53
C LEU A 121 4.06 10.40 -1.84
N ILE A 122 3.29 10.06 -2.86
CA ILE A 122 3.85 9.69 -4.15
C ILE A 122 4.57 10.88 -4.77
N SER A 123 3.99 12.07 -4.69
CA SER A 123 4.64 13.27 -5.22
C SER A 123 5.98 13.53 -4.51
N ARG A 124 6.00 13.37 -3.19
CA ARG A 124 7.21 13.55 -2.42
C ARG A 124 8.30 12.56 -2.83
N TYR A 125 7.93 11.28 -2.99
CA TYR A 125 8.90 10.26 -3.39
C TYR A 125 9.42 10.49 -4.81
N ARG A 126 8.55 10.85 -5.73
CA ARG A 126 8.97 11.12 -7.10
C ARG A 126 9.93 12.30 -7.17
N ASP A 127 9.62 13.36 -6.43
CA ASP A 127 10.48 14.55 -6.40
C ASP A 127 11.85 14.20 -5.83
N SER A 128 11.90 13.40 -4.77
CA SER A 128 13.15 12.97 -4.15
C SER A 128 13.91 11.97 -5.02
N GLY A 129 13.17 11.02 -5.63
CA GLY A 129 13.77 9.94 -6.39
C GLY A 129 14.39 10.36 -7.70
N GLU A 130 14.03 11.51 -8.20
CA GLU A 130 14.57 12.03 -9.45
C GLU A 130 15.92 12.73 -9.28
N LYS A 131 16.35 12.87 -8.07
CA LYS A 131 17.63 13.52 -7.76
C LYS A 131 18.76 12.49 -7.54
#